data_415fde8dbb9720e32d260e4aa87d080e
#
_entry.id   415fde8dbb9720e32d260e4aa87d080e
#
_cell.length_a   1.000
_cell.length_b   1.000
_cell.length_c   1.000
_cell.angle_alpha   90.00
_cell.angle_beta   90.00
_cell.angle_gamma   90.00
#
_symmetry.space_group_name_H-M   'P 1'
#
loop_
_entity.id
_entity.type
_entity.pdbx_description
1 polymer ?
#
loop_
_entity_poly.entity_id
_entity_poly.type
_entity_poly.pdbx_seq_one_letter_code
_entity_poly.pdbx_strand_id
1 'polypeptide(L)'
;MNAMALSWYDPTRFLLLYSKSDTGSQVPQPSDSPNDPLNVSWVRVGCPSTHKLATMVMDNSLHLILELDINAWASSYRRKDFILLNVSLLSAIVGAYGPMLGPGFVEISEELDVSVNEISQATSYLVLAIGIALLFSNPLAKCYGKRPVYLVSGILLFASSIGGALTHNYGSFLACRLVGGLGMGPFEVLVQCTIGDMYFVHERASRIAFWNLFLVSGISAGPIVSAYIIQYSGYRWAFGVCAIFYGVLTLALFFLAPETSYIRVPNTSHSSTEASSIDQPDAKAVPGEDVAQPRSETIDDIEKEPQAHNDQQQANHPPIITERKDSYWRSLRVYTGRYSTASVVKVISRPFILFLYPGILWAFLTWGTTITFTIAFSYVNGVIFNEPPYNFTTSQIGLINISPLVLSVVSEIISGPLCDKICLYLTKRNNGYYEPEFRLVLMVVGFVLGVAGFYGFGATVHYKTHWTGPVITYGLVNASLAFCSTCVFGYIIDAYTALGEEAFVAVNSRNFLSFGILYVINEWLEEDGTLKVFVVLGSLFIFTSLLTIPIWIFGKRCRGRIDKIVWLKNYMRDS
;
A
#
# COMPACT_ATOMS: atom_id res chain seq x y z
N MET A 1 -2.90 12.36 -22.78
CA MET A 1 -2.54 11.86 -21.44
C MET A 1 -1.45 10.79 -21.44
N ASN A 2 -1.30 9.98 -22.49
CA ASN A 2 -0.23 8.95 -22.57
C ASN A 2 1.17 9.48 -22.89
N ALA A 3 1.33 10.71 -23.34
CA ALA A 3 2.65 11.27 -23.71
C ALA A 3 3.35 12.02 -22.55
N MET A 4 2.63 12.46 -21.53
CA MET A 4 3.22 13.15 -20.39
C MET A 4 3.74 12.22 -19.28
N ALA A 5 3.18 11.02 -19.14
CA ALA A 5 3.60 10.05 -18.12
C ALA A 5 4.87 9.27 -18.52
N LEU A 6 5.19 9.15 -19.81
CA LEU A 6 6.35 8.40 -20.31
C LEU A 6 7.65 9.21 -20.37
N SER A 7 7.60 10.54 -20.24
CA SER A 7 8.82 11.38 -20.33
C SER A 7 9.57 11.55 -18.99
N TRP A 8 9.01 11.09 -17.87
CA TRP A 8 9.57 11.33 -16.53
C TRP A 8 10.37 10.16 -15.95
N TYR A 9 10.33 8.97 -16.58
CA TYR A 9 11.05 7.78 -16.10
C TYR A 9 11.85 7.14 -17.24
N ASP A 10 12.99 7.77 -17.58
CA ASP A 10 14.01 7.16 -18.43
C ASP A 10 15.08 6.52 -17.54
N PRO A 11 15.15 5.19 -17.41
CA PRO A 11 16.16 4.50 -16.60
C PRO A 11 17.59 4.77 -17.12
N THR A 12 17.75 5.20 -18.37
CA THR A 12 19.05 5.58 -18.93
C THR A 12 19.61 6.88 -18.35
N ARG A 13 18.76 7.77 -17.80
CA ARG A 13 19.21 8.96 -17.07
C ARG A 13 19.84 8.64 -15.72
N PHE A 14 19.46 7.54 -15.09
CA PHE A 14 20.07 7.08 -13.83
C PHE A 14 21.49 6.57 -14.06
N LEU A 15 21.72 5.87 -15.18
CA LEU A 15 23.06 5.38 -15.59
C LEU A 15 23.98 6.49 -16.09
N LEU A 16 23.44 7.52 -16.76
CA LEU A 16 24.24 8.67 -17.24
C LEU A 16 24.69 9.62 -16.12
N LEU A 17 23.99 9.68 -14.99
CA LEU A 17 24.43 10.45 -13.81
C LEU A 17 25.55 9.73 -13.04
N TYR A 18 25.63 8.40 -13.13
CA TYR A 18 26.73 7.62 -12.53
C TYR A 18 28.00 7.67 -13.35
N SER A 19 27.91 7.84 -14.67
CA SER A 19 29.05 7.93 -15.59
C SER A 19 29.73 9.30 -15.64
N LYS A 20 29.15 10.35 -15.04
CA LYS A 20 29.69 11.72 -15.13
C LYS A 20 30.43 12.20 -13.89
N SER A 21 30.68 11.34 -12.89
CA SER A 21 31.40 11.68 -11.66
C SER A 21 32.86 11.16 -11.61
N ASP A 22 33.36 10.57 -12.70
CA ASP A 22 34.76 10.14 -12.77
C ASP A 22 35.65 11.24 -13.39
N THR A 23 35.90 12.29 -12.62
CA THR A 23 37.09 13.13 -12.77
C THR A 23 37.67 13.42 -11.38
N GLY A 24 38.64 12.64 -11.00
CA GLY A 24 39.78 13.05 -10.20
C GLY A 24 39.57 13.53 -8.77
N SER A 25 39.36 12.60 -7.83
CA SER A 25 39.80 12.81 -6.45
C SER A 25 40.22 11.45 -5.83
N GLN A 26 41.44 11.39 -5.32
CA GLN A 26 42.01 10.22 -4.66
C GLN A 26 41.18 9.83 -3.44
N VAL A 27 40.79 8.55 -3.39
CA VAL A 27 40.14 7.92 -2.23
C VAL A 27 41.22 7.75 -1.13
N PRO A 28 40.97 8.19 0.11
CA PRO A 28 41.88 7.91 1.22
C PRO A 28 41.92 6.41 1.52
N GLN A 29 43.09 5.83 1.66
CA GLN A 29 43.27 4.44 2.08
C GLN A 29 42.92 4.25 3.54
N PRO A 30 42.23 3.15 3.94
CA PRO A 30 41.94 2.83 5.33
C PRO A 30 43.22 2.43 6.07
N SER A 31 43.42 2.93 7.28
CA SER A 31 44.53 2.57 8.18
C SER A 31 44.31 1.14 8.71
N ASP A 32 45.38 0.32 8.58
CA ASP A 32 45.47 -1.02 9.19
C ASP A 32 45.69 -0.88 10.73
N SER A 33 44.64 -0.72 11.51
CA SER A 33 44.69 -0.79 12.97
C SER A 33 43.77 -1.90 13.49
N PRO A 34 44.27 -2.87 14.29
CA PRO A 34 43.49 -4.03 14.72
C PRO A 34 42.50 -3.77 15.84
N ASN A 35 42.34 -2.52 16.34
CA ASN A 35 41.58 -2.19 17.55
C ASN A 35 40.40 -1.23 17.33
N ASP A 36 39.81 -1.23 16.12
CA ASP A 36 38.61 -0.42 15.86
C ASP A 36 37.33 -1.20 16.21
N PRO A 37 36.50 -0.73 17.15
CA PRO A 37 35.29 -1.45 17.60
C PRO A 37 34.17 -1.50 16.56
N LEU A 38 34.40 -1.09 15.32
CA LEU A 38 33.46 -1.15 14.19
C LEU A 38 33.79 -2.27 13.18
N ASN A 39 34.64 -3.23 13.55
CA ASN A 39 35.01 -4.33 12.68
C ASN A 39 33.87 -5.38 12.58
N VAL A 40 32.83 -5.03 11.83
CA VAL A 40 31.89 -5.99 11.26
C VAL A 40 32.57 -6.57 10.04
N SER A 41 32.85 -7.88 10.07
CA SER A 41 33.51 -8.65 9.04
C SER A 41 32.92 -8.44 7.64
N TRP A 42 33.52 -7.54 6.88
CA TRP A 42 33.30 -7.43 5.44
C TRP A 42 34.16 -8.51 4.77
N VAL A 43 33.50 -9.50 4.20
CA VAL A 43 34.16 -10.45 3.29
C VAL A 43 34.79 -9.61 2.19
N ARG A 44 36.14 -9.62 2.10
CA ARG A 44 36.89 -9.05 0.98
C ARG A 44 36.53 -9.85 -0.28
N VAL A 45 35.55 -9.39 -1.02
CA VAL A 45 35.39 -9.77 -2.41
C VAL A 45 36.38 -8.90 -3.18
N GLY A 46 37.41 -9.50 -3.72
CA GLY A 46 38.44 -8.82 -4.55
C GLY A 46 37.75 -8.07 -5.67
N CYS A 47 38.07 -6.79 -5.83
CA CYS A 47 37.52 -5.90 -6.84
C CYS A 47 37.78 -6.47 -8.25
N PRO A 48 36.78 -6.96 -8.98
CA PRO A 48 36.91 -7.23 -10.41
C PRO A 48 36.91 -5.89 -11.16
N SER A 49 37.76 -5.80 -12.23
CA SER A 49 37.76 -4.63 -13.10
C SER A 49 36.35 -4.18 -13.49
N THR A 50 36.15 -2.89 -13.65
CA THR A 50 34.84 -2.23 -13.93
C THR A 50 34.02 -2.90 -15.04
N HIS A 51 34.69 -3.55 -16.00
CA HIS A 51 34.06 -4.34 -17.06
C HIS A 51 33.39 -5.64 -16.53
N LYS A 52 34.02 -6.30 -15.53
CA LYS A 52 33.43 -7.52 -14.90
C LYS A 52 32.27 -7.18 -13.95
N LEU A 53 32.30 -6.01 -13.29
CA LEU A 53 31.19 -5.55 -12.45
C LEU A 53 29.98 -5.16 -13.30
N ALA A 54 30.21 -4.50 -14.44
CA ALA A 54 29.12 -4.17 -15.37
C ALA A 54 28.48 -5.44 -15.98
N THR A 55 29.29 -6.45 -16.32
CA THR A 55 28.81 -7.74 -16.85
C THR A 55 28.10 -8.54 -15.75
N MET A 56 28.61 -8.53 -14.50
CA MET A 56 28.00 -9.23 -13.37
C MET A 56 26.71 -8.55 -12.89
N VAL A 57 26.61 -7.22 -12.97
CA VAL A 57 25.38 -6.47 -12.71
C VAL A 57 24.39 -6.65 -13.86
N MET A 58 24.84 -6.71 -15.11
CA MET A 58 23.98 -7.03 -16.26
C MET A 58 23.53 -8.49 -16.25
N ASP A 59 24.41 -9.46 -15.92
CA ASP A 59 24.01 -10.87 -15.79
C ASP A 59 23.07 -11.11 -14.62
N ASN A 60 23.31 -10.51 -13.45
CA ASN A 60 22.39 -10.61 -12.32
C ASN A 60 21.07 -9.84 -12.56
N SER A 61 21.09 -8.71 -13.26
CA SER A 61 19.85 -8.03 -13.66
C SER A 61 19.16 -8.77 -14.81
N LEU A 62 19.90 -9.36 -15.74
CA LEU A 62 19.34 -10.21 -16.79
C LEU A 62 18.78 -11.53 -16.23
N HIS A 63 19.47 -12.15 -15.27
CA HIS A 63 18.97 -13.33 -14.53
C HIS A 63 17.75 -12.97 -13.67
N LEU A 64 17.76 -11.82 -12.98
CA LEU A 64 16.63 -11.31 -12.23
C LEU A 64 15.46 -10.94 -13.16
N ILE A 65 15.73 -10.40 -14.34
CA ILE A 65 14.73 -10.09 -15.37
C ILE A 65 14.21 -11.38 -16.01
N LEU A 66 15.07 -12.37 -16.28
CA LEU A 66 14.67 -13.68 -16.82
C LEU A 66 13.93 -14.54 -15.80
N GLU A 67 14.32 -14.54 -14.52
CA GLU A 67 13.55 -15.20 -13.45
C GLU A 67 12.21 -14.50 -13.17
N LEU A 68 12.13 -13.18 -13.36
CA LEU A 68 10.88 -12.42 -13.28
C LEU A 68 9.99 -12.65 -14.50
N ASP A 69 10.56 -12.90 -15.69
CA ASP A 69 9.78 -13.21 -16.90
C ASP A 69 9.16 -14.61 -16.89
N ILE A 70 9.73 -15.57 -16.18
CA ILE A 70 9.15 -16.93 -16.04
C ILE A 70 7.93 -16.91 -15.11
N ASN A 71 7.90 -16.00 -14.13
CA ASN A 71 6.86 -15.91 -13.11
C ASN A 71 5.93 -14.71 -13.28
N ALA A 72 6.30 -13.73 -14.10
CA ALA A 72 5.39 -12.67 -14.45
C ALA A 72 4.38 -13.23 -15.44
N TRP A 73 3.16 -13.42 -14.99
CA TRP A 73 2.00 -13.52 -15.82
C TRP A 73 2.24 -12.89 -17.17
N ALA A 74 2.41 -13.72 -18.21
CA ALA A 74 2.53 -13.30 -19.59
C ALA A 74 1.20 -12.76 -20.15
N SER A 75 0.43 -12.03 -19.32
CA SER A 75 -0.67 -11.24 -19.80
C SER A 75 -0.09 -9.91 -20.30
N SER A 76 -0.47 -9.52 -21.50
CA SER A 76 -0.15 -8.20 -22.06
C SER A 76 -0.29 -7.12 -20.98
N TYR A 77 0.65 -6.16 -20.87
CA TYR A 77 0.57 -4.99 -19.97
C TYR A 77 -0.81 -4.34 -19.98
N ARG A 78 -1.47 -4.30 -21.14
CA ARG A 78 -2.85 -3.82 -21.31
C ARG A 78 -3.84 -4.55 -20.39
N ARG A 79 -3.73 -5.87 -20.25
CA ARG A 79 -4.65 -6.64 -19.38
C ARG A 79 -4.45 -6.31 -17.91
N LYS A 80 -3.20 -6.14 -17.45
CA LYS A 80 -2.88 -5.73 -16.07
C LYS A 80 -3.44 -4.33 -15.78
N ASP A 81 -3.28 -3.40 -16.72
CA ASP A 81 -3.78 -2.03 -16.59
C ASP A 81 -5.32 -1.98 -16.61
N PHE A 82 -6.01 -2.84 -17.37
CA PHE A 82 -7.47 -2.97 -17.30
C PHE A 82 -7.96 -3.53 -15.98
N ILE A 83 -7.26 -4.51 -15.40
CA ILE A 83 -7.57 -5.04 -14.06
C ILE A 83 -7.39 -3.93 -13.02
N LEU A 84 -6.27 -3.23 -13.07
CA LEU A 84 -5.98 -2.10 -12.17
C LEU A 84 -7.05 -1.01 -12.28
N LEU A 85 -7.43 -0.62 -13.49
CA LEU A 85 -8.47 0.37 -13.73
C LEU A 85 -9.83 -0.07 -13.16
N ASN A 86 -10.24 -1.33 -13.39
CA ASN A 86 -11.49 -1.87 -12.86
C ASN A 86 -11.50 -1.86 -11.32
N VAL A 87 -10.43 -2.35 -10.69
CA VAL A 87 -10.31 -2.36 -9.22
C VAL A 87 -10.23 -0.95 -8.67
N SER A 88 -9.55 0.00 -9.36
CA SER A 88 -9.49 1.39 -8.95
C SER A 88 -10.84 2.09 -9.04
N LEU A 89 -11.61 1.85 -10.11
CA LEU A 89 -12.98 2.35 -10.24
C LEU A 89 -13.89 1.79 -9.13
N LEU A 90 -13.77 0.49 -8.85
CA LEU A 90 -14.52 -0.14 -7.78
C LEU A 90 -14.15 0.49 -6.42
N SER A 91 -12.86 0.72 -6.16
CA SER A 91 -12.39 1.41 -4.96
C SER A 91 -12.87 2.87 -4.88
N ALA A 92 -13.02 3.57 -6.00
CA ALA A 92 -13.60 4.92 -6.02
C ALA A 92 -15.05 4.92 -5.52
N ILE A 93 -15.87 3.96 -5.97
CA ILE A 93 -17.26 3.84 -5.52
C ILE A 93 -17.34 3.35 -4.07
N VAL A 94 -16.43 2.46 -3.66
CA VAL A 94 -16.27 2.06 -2.25
C VAL A 94 -15.92 3.28 -1.39
N GLY A 95 -14.98 4.12 -1.82
CA GLY A 95 -14.65 5.38 -1.14
C GLY A 95 -15.83 6.34 -1.05
N ALA A 96 -16.64 6.42 -2.12
CA ALA A 96 -17.85 7.25 -2.16
C ALA A 96 -18.95 6.75 -1.20
N TYR A 97 -19.11 5.43 -1.04
CA TYR A 97 -20.23 4.80 -0.32
C TYR A 97 -20.30 5.18 1.16
N GLY A 98 -19.16 5.41 1.81
CA GLY A 98 -19.09 5.87 3.20
C GLY A 98 -19.75 7.24 3.39
N PRO A 99 -19.18 8.30 2.81
CA PRO A 99 -19.59 9.68 3.02
C PRO A 99 -20.80 10.13 2.18
N MET A 100 -21.30 9.33 1.24
CA MET A 100 -22.33 9.73 0.28
C MET A 100 -23.62 10.26 0.91
N LEU A 101 -23.95 9.81 2.12
CA LEU A 101 -25.19 10.24 2.80
C LEU A 101 -25.04 11.52 3.61
N GLY A 102 -23.80 11.95 3.89
CA GLY A 102 -23.52 13.12 4.74
C GLY A 102 -24.32 14.36 4.39
N PRO A 103 -24.39 14.80 3.11
CA PRO A 103 -25.18 15.96 2.72
C PRO A 103 -26.69 15.82 2.97
N GLY A 104 -27.22 14.60 2.94
CA GLY A 104 -28.66 14.31 3.08
C GLY A 104 -29.08 13.78 4.45
N PHE A 105 -28.26 13.89 5.50
CA PHE A 105 -28.59 13.36 6.82
C PHE A 105 -29.92 13.90 7.37
N VAL A 106 -30.21 15.18 7.17
CA VAL A 106 -31.45 15.81 7.61
C VAL A 106 -32.66 15.25 6.85
N GLU A 107 -32.58 15.20 5.50
CA GLU A 107 -33.68 14.65 4.67
C GLU A 107 -33.94 13.17 4.97
N ILE A 108 -32.88 12.38 5.21
CA ILE A 108 -33.00 10.96 5.54
C ILE A 108 -33.63 10.77 6.94
N SER A 109 -33.26 11.63 7.90
CA SER A 109 -33.83 11.59 9.26
C SER A 109 -35.33 11.87 9.25
N GLU A 110 -35.76 12.84 8.45
CA GLU A 110 -37.20 13.14 8.26
C GLU A 110 -37.96 11.98 7.57
N GLU A 111 -37.36 11.35 6.54
CA GLU A 111 -38.00 10.25 5.80
C GLU A 111 -38.13 8.96 6.63
N LEU A 112 -37.16 8.68 7.52
CA LEU A 112 -37.15 7.48 8.37
C LEU A 112 -37.76 7.72 9.76
N ASP A 113 -38.17 8.96 10.09
CA ASP A 113 -38.70 9.38 11.38
C ASP A 113 -37.77 9.03 12.56
N VAL A 114 -36.48 9.39 12.39
CA VAL A 114 -35.41 9.17 13.37
C VAL A 114 -34.56 10.42 13.53
N SER A 115 -33.77 10.52 14.59
CA SER A 115 -32.87 11.66 14.79
C SER A 115 -31.69 11.64 13.79
N VAL A 116 -31.12 12.82 13.50
CA VAL A 116 -29.90 12.96 12.67
C VAL A 116 -28.75 12.20 13.31
N ASN A 117 -28.67 12.17 14.65
CA ASN A 117 -27.68 11.42 15.39
C ASN A 117 -27.76 9.91 15.13
N GLU A 118 -28.97 9.33 15.06
CA GLU A 118 -29.16 7.91 14.74
C GLU A 118 -28.71 7.58 13.31
N ILE A 119 -28.96 8.45 12.33
CA ILE A 119 -28.46 8.27 10.95
C ILE A 119 -26.92 8.33 10.90
N SER A 120 -26.33 9.27 11.63
CA SER A 120 -24.87 9.38 11.77
C SER A 120 -24.27 8.12 12.42
N GLN A 121 -24.88 7.63 13.49
CA GLN A 121 -24.47 6.39 14.17
C GLN A 121 -24.60 5.18 13.26
N ALA A 122 -25.69 5.05 12.48
CA ALA A 122 -25.85 3.96 11.50
C ALA A 122 -24.71 3.98 10.45
N THR A 123 -24.30 5.18 10.04
CA THR A 123 -23.16 5.33 9.12
C THR A 123 -21.83 5.01 9.82
N SER A 124 -21.70 5.28 11.11
CA SER A 124 -20.52 4.90 11.90
C SER A 124 -20.37 3.38 12.05
N TYR A 125 -21.49 2.64 12.23
CA TYR A 125 -21.47 1.17 12.23
C TYR A 125 -20.97 0.57 10.92
N LEU A 126 -21.11 1.23 9.78
CA LEU A 126 -20.49 0.84 8.52
C LEU A 126 -18.95 0.82 8.67
N VAL A 127 -18.36 1.84 9.30
CA VAL A 127 -16.92 1.93 9.53
C VAL A 127 -16.42 0.82 10.47
N LEU A 128 -17.21 0.48 11.51
CA LEU A 128 -16.93 -0.66 12.37
C LEU A 128 -16.89 -1.98 11.58
N ALA A 129 -17.88 -2.19 10.71
CA ALA A 129 -17.97 -3.37 9.87
C ALA A 129 -16.79 -3.47 8.90
N ILE A 130 -16.29 -2.35 8.35
CA ILE A 130 -15.05 -2.31 7.56
C ILE A 130 -13.86 -2.81 8.40
N GLY A 131 -13.71 -2.33 9.63
CA GLY A 131 -12.64 -2.75 10.54
C GLY A 131 -12.67 -4.27 10.80
N ILE A 132 -13.84 -4.82 11.05
CA ILE A 132 -14.04 -6.26 11.23
C ILE A 132 -13.68 -7.03 9.95
N ALA A 133 -14.18 -6.57 8.80
CA ALA A 133 -13.93 -7.22 7.51
C ALA A 133 -12.43 -7.27 7.17
N LEU A 134 -11.67 -6.23 7.48
CA LEU A 134 -10.23 -6.17 7.25
C LEU A 134 -9.46 -7.26 8.00
N LEU A 135 -9.84 -7.57 9.24
CA LEU A 135 -9.18 -8.60 10.05
C LEU A 135 -9.33 -10.00 9.45
N PHE A 136 -10.46 -10.27 8.77
CA PHE A 136 -10.75 -11.58 8.19
C PHE A 136 -10.36 -11.67 6.72
N SER A 137 -10.52 -10.60 5.94
CA SER A 137 -10.32 -10.60 4.49
C SER A 137 -8.88 -10.89 4.09
N ASN A 138 -7.89 -10.32 4.78
CA ASN A 138 -6.49 -10.51 4.45
C ASN A 138 -6.02 -11.96 4.73
N PRO A 139 -6.29 -12.58 5.91
CA PRO A 139 -6.01 -13.99 6.13
C PRO A 139 -6.71 -14.92 5.15
N LEU A 140 -7.97 -14.64 4.81
CA LEU A 140 -8.70 -15.43 3.82
C LEU A 140 -8.08 -15.30 2.42
N ALA A 141 -7.70 -14.09 2.02
CA ALA A 141 -7.02 -13.86 0.74
C ALA A 141 -5.66 -14.57 0.68
N LYS A 142 -4.89 -14.60 1.78
CA LYS A 142 -3.61 -15.30 1.87
C LYS A 142 -3.76 -16.82 1.83
N CYS A 143 -4.82 -17.36 2.44
CA CYS A 143 -5.05 -18.81 2.48
C CYS A 143 -5.76 -19.36 1.24
N TYR A 144 -6.74 -18.64 0.71
CA TYR A 144 -7.65 -19.13 -0.33
C TYR A 144 -7.56 -18.39 -1.66
N GLY A 145 -6.70 -17.37 -1.74
CA GLY A 145 -6.55 -16.51 -2.91
C GLY A 145 -7.32 -15.19 -2.81
N LYS A 146 -6.90 -14.21 -3.59
CA LYS A 146 -7.47 -12.85 -3.56
C LYS A 146 -8.79 -12.75 -4.32
N ARG A 147 -8.92 -13.50 -5.42
CA ARG A 147 -10.09 -13.48 -6.29
C ARG A 147 -11.41 -13.83 -5.59
N PRO A 148 -11.53 -14.96 -4.83
CA PRO A 148 -12.78 -15.26 -4.14
C PRO A 148 -13.17 -14.18 -3.14
N VAL A 149 -12.21 -13.56 -2.45
CA VAL A 149 -12.48 -12.50 -1.48
C VAL A 149 -13.03 -11.25 -2.17
N TYR A 150 -12.47 -10.83 -3.30
CA TYR A 150 -13.00 -9.71 -4.08
C TYR A 150 -14.40 -9.96 -4.61
N LEU A 151 -14.69 -11.16 -5.11
CA LEU A 151 -16.02 -11.49 -5.65
C LEU A 151 -17.08 -11.51 -4.55
N VAL A 152 -16.77 -12.12 -3.39
CA VAL A 152 -17.68 -12.11 -2.24
C VAL A 152 -17.93 -10.68 -1.78
N SER A 153 -16.90 -9.84 -1.69
CA SER A 153 -17.02 -8.44 -1.30
C SER A 153 -17.86 -7.64 -2.29
N GLY A 154 -17.64 -7.83 -3.59
CA GLY A 154 -18.45 -7.18 -4.63
C GLY A 154 -19.93 -7.58 -4.57
N ILE A 155 -20.22 -8.85 -4.31
CA ILE A 155 -21.60 -9.35 -4.12
C ILE A 155 -22.22 -8.76 -2.85
N LEU A 156 -21.48 -8.66 -1.75
CA LEU A 156 -21.97 -8.03 -0.51
C LEU A 156 -22.29 -6.54 -0.71
N LEU A 157 -21.43 -5.80 -1.42
CA LEU A 157 -21.66 -4.40 -1.77
C LEU A 157 -22.89 -4.23 -2.68
N PHE A 158 -23.03 -5.09 -3.68
CA PHE A 158 -24.19 -5.09 -4.56
C PHE A 158 -25.49 -5.37 -3.78
N ALA A 159 -25.51 -6.42 -2.95
CA ALA A 159 -26.66 -6.79 -2.15
C ALA A 159 -27.01 -5.70 -1.12
N SER A 160 -26.01 -5.13 -0.44
CA SER A 160 -26.18 -4.02 0.49
C SER A 160 -26.79 -2.79 -0.19
N SER A 161 -26.34 -2.48 -1.42
CA SER A 161 -26.84 -1.32 -2.15
C SER A 161 -28.26 -1.53 -2.66
N ILE A 162 -28.62 -2.74 -3.11
CA ILE A 162 -30.01 -3.08 -3.43
C ILE A 162 -30.88 -3.01 -2.17
N GLY A 163 -30.40 -3.60 -1.07
CA GLY A 163 -31.09 -3.54 0.20
C GLY A 163 -31.34 -2.09 0.63
N GLY A 164 -30.31 -1.22 0.55
CA GLY A 164 -30.41 0.20 0.86
C GLY A 164 -31.43 0.96 0.01
N ALA A 165 -31.55 0.60 -1.29
CA ALA A 165 -32.57 1.16 -2.18
C ALA A 165 -34.00 0.74 -1.80
N LEU A 166 -34.15 -0.39 -1.11
CA LEU A 166 -35.44 -0.95 -0.70
C LEU A 166 -35.80 -0.69 0.77
N THR A 167 -35.01 0.12 1.49
CA THR A 167 -35.21 0.39 2.92
C THR A 167 -36.46 1.26 3.17
N HIS A 168 -37.19 0.90 4.21
CA HIS A 168 -38.37 1.65 4.69
C HIS A 168 -38.32 1.94 6.19
N ASN A 169 -37.35 1.40 6.92
CA ASN A 169 -37.22 1.59 8.35
C ASN A 169 -35.73 1.62 8.75
N TYR A 170 -35.45 2.19 9.93
CA TYR A 170 -34.10 2.33 10.46
C TYR A 170 -33.34 0.99 10.60
N GLY A 171 -34.02 -0.08 11.06
CA GLY A 171 -33.36 -1.37 11.26
C GLY A 171 -32.89 -1.99 9.95
N SER A 172 -33.64 -1.90 8.85
CA SER A 172 -33.21 -2.37 7.55
C SER A 172 -32.09 -1.49 6.98
N PHE A 173 -32.14 -0.18 7.19
CA PHE A 173 -31.09 0.76 6.83
C PHE A 173 -29.76 0.42 7.53
N LEU A 174 -29.80 0.21 8.86
CA LEU A 174 -28.62 -0.18 9.65
C LEU A 174 -28.04 -1.52 9.17
N ALA A 175 -28.89 -2.53 8.93
CA ALA A 175 -28.44 -3.83 8.43
C ALA A 175 -27.73 -3.72 7.08
N CYS A 176 -28.26 -2.90 6.16
CA CYS A 176 -27.62 -2.65 4.87
C CYS A 176 -26.27 -1.95 5.04
N ARG A 177 -26.15 -0.99 5.96
CA ARG A 177 -24.87 -0.33 6.26
C ARG A 177 -23.84 -1.32 6.79
N LEU A 178 -24.21 -2.21 7.71
CA LEU A 178 -23.33 -3.25 8.24
C LEU A 178 -22.82 -4.20 7.14
N VAL A 179 -23.75 -4.71 6.30
CA VAL A 179 -23.38 -5.60 5.18
C VAL A 179 -22.49 -4.88 4.17
N GLY A 180 -22.78 -3.60 3.88
CA GLY A 180 -21.95 -2.77 3.00
C GLY A 180 -20.54 -2.60 3.55
N GLY A 181 -20.39 -2.34 4.84
CA GLY A 181 -19.09 -2.23 5.50
C GLY A 181 -18.26 -3.52 5.39
N LEU A 182 -18.90 -4.70 5.59
CA LEU A 182 -18.23 -5.99 5.38
C LEU A 182 -17.70 -6.15 3.95
N GLY A 183 -18.43 -5.65 2.96
CA GLY A 183 -18.01 -5.68 1.56
C GLY A 183 -16.90 -4.66 1.22
N MET A 184 -16.82 -3.53 1.94
CA MET A 184 -15.81 -2.48 1.67
C MET A 184 -14.40 -2.88 2.11
N GLY A 185 -14.26 -3.61 3.23
CA GLY A 185 -12.97 -3.89 3.86
C GLY A 185 -11.88 -4.39 2.90
N PRO A 186 -12.10 -5.43 2.08
CA PRO A 186 -11.07 -5.94 1.17
C PRO A 186 -10.54 -4.90 0.18
N PHE A 187 -11.34 -3.92 -0.25
CA PHE A 187 -10.92 -2.90 -1.20
C PHE A 187 -10.00 -1.83 -0.59
N GLU A 188 -9.90 -1.74 0.72
CA GLU A 188 -8.96 -0.82 1.38
C GLU A 188 -7.52 -1.37 1.42
N VAL A 189 -7.32 -2.69 1.50
CA VAL A 189 -5.98 -3.29 1.71
C VAL A 189 -5.58 -4.24 0.60
N LEU A 190 -6.45 -5.16 0.16
CA LEU A 190 -6.06 -6.18 -0.81
C LEU A 190 -5.65 -5.61 -2.17
N VAL A 191 -6.11 -4.41 -2.53
CA VAL A 191 -5.72 -3.77 -3.79
C VAL A 191 -4.23 -3.46 -3.82
N GLN A 192 -3.68 -2.94 -2.72
CA GLN A 192 -2.24 -2.67 -2.59
C GLN A 192 -1.43 -3.96 -2.70
N CYS A 193 -1.90 -5.03 -2.05
CA CYS A 193 -1.29 -6.36 -2.13
C CYS A 193 -1.36 -6.93 -3.56
N THR A 194 -2.50 -6.73 -4.26
CA THR A 194 -2.69 -7.18 -5.64
C THR A 194 -1.78 -6.43 -6.62
N ILE A 195 -1.59 -5.12 -6.43
CA ILE A 195 -0.63 -4.32 -7.20
C ILE A 195 0.79 -4.84 -6.96
N GLY A 196 1.13 -5.20 -5.70
CA GLY A 196 2.41 -5.81 -5.33
C GLY A 196 2.70 -7.13 -6.06
N ASP A 197 1.66 -7.94 -6.36
CA ASP A 197 1.80 -9.20 -7.08
C ASP A 197 1.87 -9.03 -8.60
N MET A 198 1.15 -8.03 -9.15
CA MET A 198 1.01 -7.85 -10.60
C MET A 198 2.15 -7.05 -11.24
N TYR A 199 2.76 -6.12 -10.49
CA TYR A 199 3.72 -5.16 -11.04
C TYR A 199 5.11 -5.29 -10.42
N PHE A 200 6.14 -4.94 -11.20
CA PHE A 200 7.51 -4.92 -10.74
C PHE A 200 7.74 -3.86 -9.65
N VAL A 201 8.75 -4.06 -8.82
CA VAL A 201 9.05 -3.19 -7.67
C VAL A 201 9.18 -1.72 -8.07
N HIS A 202 9.80 -1.43 -9.23
CA HIS A 202 9.99 -0.07 -9.73
C HIS A 202 8.69 0.60 -10.24
N GLU A 203 7.65 -0.17 -10.59
CA GLU A 203 6.36 0.34 -11.08
C GLU A 203 5.30 0.44 -9.98
N ARG A 204 5.47 -0.29 -8.87
CA ARG A 204 4.45 -0.42 -7.79
C ARG A 204 4.02 0.92 -7.23
N ALA A 205 4.97 1.81 -6.95
CA ALA A 205 4.68 3.10 -6.33
C ALA A 205 3.73 3.95 -7.19
N SER A 206 3.98 4.03 -8.49
CA SER A 206 3.12 4.79 -9.41
C SER A 206 1.72 4.16 -9.59
N ARG A 207 1.63 2.82 -9.53
CA ARG A 207 0.35 2.11 -9.64
C ARG A 207 -0.48 2.20 -8.35
N ILE A 208 0.17 2.19 -7.18
CA ILE A 208 -0.48 2.45 -5.89
C ILE A 208 -0.98 3.90 -5.83
N ALA A 209 -0.19 4.87 -6.28
CA ALA A 209 -0.62 6.26 -6.34
C ALA A 209 -1.83 6.45 -7.28
N PHE A 210 -1.85 5.76 -8.43
CA PHE A 210 -3.00 5.77 -9.35
C PHE A 210 -4.27 5.24 -8.67
N TRP A 211 -4.20 4.09 -7.98
CA TRP A 211 -5.32 3.56 -7.24
C TRP A 211 -5.78 4.49 -6.11
N ASN A 212 -4.82 5.05 -5.34
CA ASN A 212 -5.12 5.96 -4.23
C ASN A 212 -5.82 7.23 -4.71
N LEU A 213 -5.41 7.77 -5.87
CA LEU A 213 -6.09 8.90 -6.51
C LEU A 213 -7.58 8.62 -6.77
N PHE A 214 -7.92 7.41 -7.25
CA PHE A 214 -9.31 7.00 -7.47
C PHE A 214 -10.07 6.88 -6.16
N LEU A 215 -9.47 6.26 -5.13
CA LEU A 215 -10.09 6.09 -3.82
C LEU A 215 -10.40 7.44 -3.16
N VAL A 216 -9.42 8.35 -3.10
CA VAL A 216 -9.57 9.67 -2.47
C VAL A 216 -10.53 10.56 -3.26
N SER A 217 -10.46 10.51 -4.60
CA SER A 217 -11.42 11.23 -5.45
C SER A 217 -12.84 10.72 -5.24
N GLY A 218 -13.02 9.42 -5.03
CA GLY A 218 -14.32 8.82 -4.71
C GLY A 218 -14.90 9.35 -3.40
N ILE A 219 -14.08 9.44 -2.35
CA ILE A 219 -14.51 9.97 -1.03
C ILE A 219 -15.07 11.39 -1.17
N SER A 220 -14.46 12.23 -1.99
CA SER A 220 -14.89 13.63 -2.15
C SER A 220 -15.97 13.81 -3.24
N ALA A 221 -15.93 13.05 -4.34
CA ALA A 221 -16.90 13.14 -5.42
C ALA A 221 -18.23 12.46 -5.07
N GLY A 222 -18.22 11.42 -4.23
CA GLY A 222 -19.42 10.70 -3.78
C GLY A 222 -20.49 11.63 -3.23
N PRO A 223 -20.18 12.44 -2.20
CA PRO A 223 -21.14 13.39 -1.63
C PRO A 223 -21.66 14.43 -2.64
N ILE A 224 -20.86 14.84 -3.64
CA ILE A 224 -21.30 15.77 -4.68
C ILE A 224 -22.43 15.13 -5.50
N VAL A 225 -22.19 13.94 -6.03
CA VAL A 225 -23.16 13.25 -6.90
C VAL A 225 -24.39 12.82 -6.09
N SER A 226 -24.18 12.23 -4.91
CA SER A 226 -25.28 11.73 -4.09
C SER A 226 -26.19 12.85 -3.58
N ALA A 227 -25.68 14.04 -3.27
CA ALA A 227 -26.46 15.17 -2.83
C ALA A 227 -27.52 15.60 -3.86
N TYR A 228 -27.15 15.64 -5.14
CA TYR A 228 -28.12 15.90 -6.21
C TYR A 228 -29.15 14.78 -6.34
N ILE A 229 -28.72 13.53 -6.24
CA ILE A 229 -29.64 12.38 -6.32
C ILE A 229 -30.60 12.40 -5.13
N ILE A 230 -30.11 12.65 -3.91
CA ILE A 230 -30.92 12.69 -2.70
C ILE A 230 -31.99 13.80 -2.80
N GLN A 231 -31.58 15.00 -3.16
CA GLN A 231 -32.49 16.16 -3.24
C GLN A 231 -33.61 15.98 -4.28
N TYR A 232 -33.32 15.38 -5.44
CA TYR A 232 -34.31 15.30 -6.54
C TYR A 232 -35.00 13.95 -6.66
N SER A 233 -34.39 12.86 -6.16
CA SER A 233 -34.89 11.49 -6.35
C SER A 233 -34.98 10.69 -5.06
N GLY A 234 -34.51 11.25 -3.93
CA GLY A 234 -34.45 10.59 -2.64
C GLY A 234 -33.21 9.71 -2.43
N TYR A 235 -32.89 9.42 -1.17
CA TYR A 235 -31.69 8.68 -0.78
C TYR A 235 -31.67 7.25 -1.34
N ARG A 236 -32.83 6.62 -1.55
CA ARG A 236 -32.95 5.27 -2.11
C ARG A 236 -32.31 5.16 -3.49
N TRP A 237 -32.46 6.19 -4.32
CA TRP A 237 -31.84 6.24 -5.63
C TRP A 237 -30.31 6.39 -5.56
N ALA A 238 -29.76 7.03 -4.54
CA ALA A 238 -28.31 7.06 -4.32
C ALA A 238 -27.74 5.64 -4.12
N PHE A 239 -28.42 4.80 -3.34
CA PHE A 239 -28.09 3.38 -3.22
C PHE A 239 -28.33 2.61 -4.53
N GLY A 240 -29.41 2.89 -5.26
CA GLY A 240 -29.72 2.26 -6.55
C GLY A 240 -28.62 2.50 -7.59
N VAL A 241 -28.11 3.72 -7.69
CA VAL A 241 -26.98 4.05 -8.57
C VAL A 241 -25.71 3.30 -8.15
N CYS A 242 -25.40 3.25 -6.85
CA CYS A 242 -24.28 2.44 -6.35
C CYS A 242 -24.46 0.95 -6.70
N ALA A 243 -25.69 0.41 -6.59
CA ALA A 243 -25.96 -0.98 -6.95
C ALA A 243 -25.65 -1.27 -8.43
N ILE A 244 -26.06 -0.38 -9.34
CA ILE A 244 -25.75 -0.53 -10.76
C ILE A 244 -24.22 -0.59 -10.99
N PHE A 245 -23.47 0.33 -10.41
CA PHE A 245 -22.01 0.36 -10.56
C PHE A 245 -21.35 -0.86 -9.93
N TYR A 246 -21.75 -1.27 -8.72
CA TYR A 246 -21.20 -2.48 -8.09
C TYR A 246 -21.52 -3.73 -8.91
N GLY A 247 -22.73 -3.85 -9.45
CA GLY A 247 -23.12 -4.96 -10.31
C GLY A 247 -22.25 -5.05 -11.56
N VAL A 248 -22.12 -3.95 -12.31
CA VAL A 248 -21.33 -3.90 -13.55
C VAL A 248 -19.84 -4.14 -13.28
N LEU A 249 -19.25 -3.46 -12.27
CA LEU A 249 -17.83 -3.58 -12.00
C LEU A 249 -17.47 -4.93 -11.37
N THR A 250 -18.33 -5.53 -10.54
CA THR A 250 -18.12 -6.88 -10.00
C THR A 250 -18.21 -7.93 -11.10
N LEU A 251 -19.15 -7.78 -12.05
CA LEU A 251 -19.23 -8.64 -13.22
C LEU A 251 -18.00 -8.49 -14.10
N ALA A 252 -17.53 -7.26 -14.32
CA ALA A 252 -16.29 -7.01 -15.04
C ALA A 252 -15.08 -7.63 -14.31
N LEU A 253 -15.00 -7.53 -12.98
CA LEU A 253 -13.97 -8.17 -12.17
C LEU A 253 -13.99 -9.69 -12.35
N PHE A 254 -15.17 -10.31 -12.38
CA PHE A 254 -15.32 -11.76 -12.58
C PHE A 254 -14.70 -12.22 -13.90
N PHE A 255 -14.88 -11.47 -14.97
CA PHE A 255 -14.33 -11.83 -16.28
C PHE A 255 -12.88 -11.37 -16.50
N LEU A 256 -12.49 -10.21 -15.97
CA LEU A 256 -11.17 -9.61 -16.26
C LEU A 256 -10.08 -10.07 -15.31
N ALA A 257 -10.40 -10.26 -14.00
CA ALA A 257 -9.41 -10.53 -12.97
C ALA A 257 -9.30 -12.04 -12.69
N PRO A 258 -8.28 -12.72 -13.22
CA PRO A 258 -7.94 -14.07 -12.77
C PRO A 258 -7.32 -14.03 -11.36
N GLU A 259 -7.04 -15.20 -10.79
CA GLU A 259 -6.34 -15.29 -9.50
C GLU A 259 -4.92 -14.70 -9.61
N THR A 260 -4.58 -13.80 -8.70
CA THR A 260 -3.28 -13.11 -8.67
C THR A 260 -2.32 -13.67 -7.62
N SER A 261 -2.81 -14.56 -6.76
CA SER A 261 -1.99 -15.19 -5.71
C SER A 261 -1.06 -16.22 -6.33
N TYR A 262 0.24 -16.13 -6.02
CA TYR A 262 1.27 -17.01 -6.53
C TYR A 262 2.15 -17.55 -5.39
N ILE A 263 2.43 -18.86 -5.40
CA ILE A 263 3.36 -19.48 -4.47
C ILE A 263 4.77 -19.36 -5.04
N ARG A 264 5.63 -18.56 -4.42
CA ARG A 264 7.04 -18.50 -4.78
C ARG A 264 7.72 -19.77 -4.31
N VAL A 265 8.16 -20.61 -5.24
CA VAL A 265 9.01 -21.77 -4.92
C VAL A 265 10.42 -21.23 -4.65
N PRO A 266 10.99 -21.43 -3.44
CA PRO A 266 12.37 -21.05 -3.19
C PRO A 266 13.29 -21.88 -4.09
N ASN A 267 14.16 -21.24 -4.88
CA ASN A 267 15.21 -21.95 -5.60
C ASN A 267 16.19 -22.55 -4.60
N THR A 268 16.06 -23.84 -4.32
CA THR A 268 16.95 -24.63 -3.44
C THR A 268 18.27 -25.05 -4.12
N SER A 269 18.60 -24.49 -5.29
CA SER A 269 19.76 -24.95 -6.09
C SER A 269 21.13 -24.40 -5.70
N HIS A 270 21.24 -23.54 -4.67
CA HIS A 270 22.56 -22.97 -4.29
C HIS A 270 23.10 -23.32 -2.90
N SER A 271 22.48 -24.25 -2.15
CA SER A 271 22.98 -24.60 -0.81
C SER A 271 23.62 -26.00 -0.69
N SER A 272 23.79 -26.73 -1.78
CA SER A 272 24.35 -28.10 -1.71
C SER A 272 25.82 -28.24 -2.20
N THR A 273 26.49 -27.12 -2.56
CA THR A 273 27.88 -27.21 -3.06
C THR A 273 28.94 -26.71 -2.07
N GLU A 274 28.54 -26.14 -0.92
CA GLU A 274 29.52 -25.67 0.09
C GLU A 274 29.65 -26.54 1.34
N ALA A 275 28.93 -27.66 1.44
CA ALA A 275 28.94 -28.50 2.65
C ALA A 275 29.72 -29.83 2.52
N SER A 276 30.52 -30.03 1.45
CA SER A 276 31.26 -31.28 1.25
C SER A 276 32.78 -31.16 1.21
N SER A 277 33.35 -30.06 1.74
CA SER A 277 34.81 -29.88 1.76
C SER A 277 35.43 -29.59 3.14
N ILE A 278 34.80 -30.03 4.23
CA ILE A 278 35.44 -30.05 5.56
C ILE A 278 35.07 -31.38 6.18
N ASP A 279 35.98 -32.35 6.11
CA ASP A 279 36.41 -33.34 7.08
C ASP A 279 37.09 -34.51 6.41
N GLN A 280 38.41 -34.45 6.40
CA GLN A 280 39.25 -35.65 6.52
C GLN A 280 40.39 -35.35 7.51
N PRO A 281 40.56 -36.19 8.52
CA PRO A 281 41.61 -35.99 9.53
C PRO A 281 42.99 -36.50 9.10
N ASP A 282 43.97 -35.84 9.66
CA ASP A 282 45.41 -36.09 9.58
C ASP A 282 45.80 -37.57 9.64
N ALA A 283 46.66 -37.98 8.73
CA ALA A 283 47.54 -39.17 8.90
C ALA A 283 48.96 -38.83 8.45
N LYS A 284 49.82 -38.83 9.43
CA LYS A 284 51.26 -38.83 9.63
C LYS A 284 52.17 -39.08 8.42
N ALA A 285 53.20 -38.23 8.38
CA ALA A 285 54.42 -38.32 7.62
C ALA A 285 55.28 -39.51 7.98
N VAL A 286 56.01 -40.10 6.96
CA VAL A 286 57.33 -40.70 7.08
C VAL A 286 58.05 -40.47 5.73
N PRO A 287 59.39 -40.18 5.74
CA PRO A 287 60.14 -39.65 4.63
C PRO A 287 60.98 -40.71 3.86
N GLY A 288 61.42 -40.37 2.64
CA GLY A 288 62.51 -41.09 1.98
C GLY A 288 62.57 -41.02 0.47
N GLU A 289 63.55 -40.29 0.02
CA GLU A 289 64.48 -40.57 -1.09
C GLU A 289 64.03 -40.51 -2.57
N ASP A 290 64.57 -39.51 -3.20
CA ASP A 290 65.53 -39.46 -4.31
C ASP A 290 65.15 -39.79 -5.77
N VAL A 291 65.46 -38.80 -6.62
CA VAL A 291 66.22 -38.82 -7.90
C VAL A 291 65.43 -39.11 -9.20
N ALA A 292 65.61 -38.13 -10.07
CA ALA A 292 65.85 -38.13 -11.52
C ALA A 292 64.72 -37.66 -12.45
N GLN A 293 64.95 -36.46 -12.95
CA GLN A 293 64.71 -36.01 -14.36
C GLN A 293 65.75 -36.62 -15.27
N PRO A 294 65.77 -36.49 -16.61
CA PRO A 294 64.75 -36.10 -17.60
C PRO A 294 64.74 -37.00 -18.86
N ARG A 295 63.90 -36.80 -19.84
CA ARG A 295 64.28 -36.72 -21.27
C ARG A 295 63.06 -36.46 -22.19
N SER A 296 63.30 -35.50 -23.05
CA SER A 296 62.63 -35.21 -24.32
C SER A 296 62.75 -36.34 -25.33
N GLU A 297 61.79 -36.49 -26.22
CA GLU A 297 61.88 -36.80 -27.67
C GLU A 297 60.44 -36.84 -28.24
N THR A 298 60.15 -35.95 -29.06
CA THR A 298 59.90 -35.67 -30.49
C THR A 298 59.28 -36.81 -31.31
N ILE A 299 58.22 -36.40 -31.99
CA ILE A 299 57.82 -36.55 -33.39
C ILE A 299 57.12 -37.86 -33.86
N ASP A 300 55.98 -37.57 -34.54
CA ASP A 300 55.30 -38.19 -35.68
C ASP A 300 54.67 -39.59 -35.55
N ASP A 301 53.45 -39.66 -35.85
CA ASP A 301 52.73 -40.15 -37.02
C ASP A 301 51.27 -40.54 -36.76
N ILE A 302 50.40 -39.85 -37.43
CA ILE A 302 49.33 -40.31 -38.38
C ILE A 302 48.35 -41.42 -37.93
N GLU A 303 47.11 -41.01 -38.07
CA GLU A 303 45.93 -41.74 -38.61
C GLU A 303 44.95 -42.44 -37.67
N LYS A 304 43.73 -42.01 -37.93
CA LYS A 304 42.43 -42.71 -37.83
C LYS A 304 41.61 -42.59 -36.58
N GLU A 305 40.54 -41.80 -36.78
CA GLU A 305 39.25 -41.87 -36.08
C GLU A 305 38.74 -43.28 -35.83
N PRO A 306 37.94 -43.46 -34.75
CA PRO A 306 36.49 -43.31 -34.97
C PRO A 306 35.77 -42.44 -33.92
N GLN A 307 34.92 -41.63 -34.45
CA GLN A 307 33.83 -40.94 -33.78
C GLN A 307 32.94 -41.92 -33.01
N ALA A 308 32.97 -41.89 -31.71
CA ALA A 308 31.86 -42.31 -30.82
C ALA A 308 32.26 -41.99 -29.39
N HIS A 309 31.71 -40.93 -28.86
CA HIS A 309 31.37 -40.65 -27.46
C HIS A 309 31.36 -39.16 -27.14
N ASN A 310 30.37 -38.48 -27.69
CA ASN A 310 30.07 -37.10 -27.26
C ASN A 310 28.58 -36.88 -27.02
N ASP A 311 27.82 -37.94 -26.72
CA ASP A 311 26.36 -37.86 -26.46
C ASP A 311 25.99 -38.01 -24.98
N GLN A 312 26.94 -37.87 -24.03
CA GLN A 312 26.61 -38.02 -22.60
C GLN A 312 26.77 -36.76 -21.74
N GLN A 313 27.12 -35.60 -22.31
CA GLN A 313 27.20 -34.36 -21.52
C GLN A 313 26.04 -33.37 -21.72
N GLN A 314 25.00 -33.74 -22.49
CA GLN A 314 23.82 -32.87 -22.70
C GLN A 314 22.58 -33.24 -21.86
N ALA A 315 22.70 -34.12 -20.87
CA ALA A 315 21.53 -34.67 -20.15
C ALA A 315 21.34 -34.19 -18.72
N ASN A 316 21.94 -33.05 -18.28
CA ASN A 316 21.75 -32.56 -16.91
C ASN A 316 21.34 -31.08 -16.82
N HIS A 317 20.63 -30.55 -17.82
CA HIS A 317 19.79 -29.39 -17.57
C HIS A 317 18.49 -29.91 -16.94
N PRO A 318 18.14 -29.45 -15.71
CA PRO A 318 16.82 -29.77 -15.18
C PRO A 318 15.79 -29.27 -16.19
N PRO A 319 14.72 -30.05 -16.47
CA PRO A 319 13.72 -29.66 -17.44
C PRO A 319 13.20 -28.28 -17.01
N ILE A 320 13.32 -27.30 -17.90
CA ILE A 320 12.62 -26.01 -17.76
C ILE A 320 11.14 -26.42 -17.66
N ILE A 321 10.58 -26.36 -16.46
CA ILE A 321 9.15 -26.57 -16.22
C ILE A 321 8.47 -25.38 -16.88
N THR A 322 8.23 -25.49 -18.18
CA THR A 322 7.32 -24.57 -18.90
C THR A 322 5.93 -24.85 -18.33
N GLU A 323 5.54 -24.11 -17.31
CA GLU A 323 4.16 -24.13 -16.84
C GLU A 323 3.25 -23.87 -18.03
N ARG A 324 2.46 -24.86 -18.35
CA ARG A 324 1.48 -24.84 -19.44
C ARG A 324 0.50 -23.71 -19.13
N LYS A 325 0.46 -22.66 -19.96
CA LYS A 325 -0.51 -21.57 -19.83
C LYS A 325 -1.89 -22.17 -19.67
N ASP A 326 -2.53 -21.98 -18.54
CA ASP A 326 -3.90 -22.41 -18.32
C ASP A 326 -4.83 -21.76 -19.32
N SER A 327 -5.80 -22.53 -19.81
CA SER A 327 -6.87 -22.00 -20.68
C SER A 327 -7.60 -20.86 -19.93
N TYR A 328 -8.00 -19.80 -20.66
CA TYR A 328 -8.74 -18.66 -20.11
C TYR A 328 -9.91 -19.09 -19.20
N TRP A 329 -10.71 -20.07 -19.62
CA TRP A 329 -11.82 -20.60 -18.83
C TRP A 329 -11.39 -21.28 -17.53
N ARG A 330 -10.20 -21.90 -17.51
CA ARG A 330 -9.63 -22.50 -16.30
C ARG A 330 -9.13 -21.45 -15.34
N SER A 331 -8.60 -20.33 -15.85
CA SER A 331 -8.18 -19.18 -15.05
C SER A 331 -9.36 -18.41 -14.40
N LEU A 332 -10.60 -18.62 -14.90
CA LEU A 332 -11.83 -18.03 -14.35
C LEU A 332 -12.42 -18.79 -13.16
N ARG A 333 -11.81 -19.89 -12.70
CA ARG A 333 -12.27 -20.59 -11.50
C ARG A 333 -12.22 -19.66 -10.31
N VAL A 334 -13.32 -19.60 -9.55
CA VAL A 334 -13.44 -18.76 -8.35
C VAL A 334 -12.50 -19.23 -7.26
N TYR A 335 -12.32 -20.56 -7.14
CA TYR A 335 -11.48 -21.18 -6.12
C TYR A 335 -10.51 -22.17 -6.78
N THR A 336 -9.23 -22.00 -6.52
CA THR A 336 -8.14 -22.81 -7.09
C THR A 336 -7.39 -23.66 -6.06
N GLY A 337 -7.80 -23.62 -4.80
CA GLY A 337 -7.20 -24.39 -3.73
C GLY A 337 -6.66 -23.54 -2.58
N ARG A 338 -5.91 -24.17 -1.67
CA ARG A 338 -5.28 -23.49 -0.55
C ARG A 338 -3.84 -23.13 -0.91
N TYR A 339 -3.50 -21.84 -0.81
CA TYR A 339 -2.18 -21.29 -1.16
C TYR A 339 -1.19 -21.30 0.02
N SER A 340 -1.68 -21.26 1.27
CA SER A 340 -0.83 -21.26 2.46
C SER A 340 -1.32 -22.27 3.48
N THR A 341 -0.37 -22.97 4.13
CA THR A 341 -0.64 -23.91 5.23
C THR A 341 -0.74 -23.22 6.59
N ALA A 342 -0.48 -21.90 6.64
CA ALA A 342 -0.53 -21.13 7.87
C ALA A 342 -1.92 -21.19 8.52
N SER A 343 -1.95 -21.21 9.85
CA SER A 343 -3.21 -21.11 10.60
C SER A 343 -3.82 -19.73 10.42
N VAL A 344 -5.09 -19.67 10.05
CA VAL A 344 -5.85 -18.42 9.88
C VAL A 344 -5.78 -17.55 11.16
N VAL A 345 -5.87 -18.17 12.35
CA VAL A 345 -5.78 -17.48 13.64
C VAL A 345 -4.41 -16.81 13.82
N LYS A 346 -3.31 -17.49 13.41
CA LYS A 346 -1.96 -16.92 13.48
C LYS A 346 -1.82 -15.71 12.55
N VAL A 347 -2.42 -15.77 11.36
CA VAL A 347 -2.39 -14.64 10.40
C VAL A 347 -3.23 -13.47 10.91
N ILE A 348 -4.40 -13.71 11.55
CA ILE A 348 -5.22 -12.65 12.17
C ILE A 348 -4.48 -11.94 13.32
N SER A 349 -3.67 -12.66 14.08
CA SER A 349 -2.96 -12.05 15.23
C SER A 349 -1.74 -11.23 14.85
N ARG A 350 -1.16 -11.43 13.67
CA ARG A 350 0.06 -10.72 13.21
C ARG A 350 -0.08 -9.19 13.19
N PRO A 351 -1.15 -8.58 12.63
CA PRO A 351 -1.34 -7.14 12.64
C PRO A 351 -1.28 -6.52 14.05
N PHE A 352 -1.82 -7.23 15.06
CA PHE A 352 -1.78 -6.76 16.46
C PHE A 352 -0.38 -6.80 17.06
N ILE A 353 0.42 -7.81 16.72
CA ILE A 353 1.81 -7.91 17.15
C ILE A 353 2.67 -6.83 16.48
N LEU A 354 2.31 -6.40 15.27
CA LEU A 354 3.02 -5.34 14.56
C LEU A 354 2.92 -3.97 15.24
N PHE A 355 1.98 -3.74 16.14
CA PHE A 355 1.97 -2.53 16.97
C PHE A 355 3.15 -2.41 17.94
N LEU A 356 3.90 -3.50 18.17
CA LEU A 356 5.18 -3.44 18.87
C LEU A 356 6.29 -2.73 18.06
N TYR A 357 6.08 -2.55 16.76
CA TYR A 357 6.98 -1.78 15.90
C TYR A 357 6.60 -0.29 15.99
N PRO A 358 7.45 0.59 16.55
CA PRO A 358 7.09 2.00 16.75
C PRO A 358 6.73 2.74 15.47
N GLY A 359 7.35 2.36 14.34
CA GLY A 359 7.02 2.94 13.04
C GLY A 359 5.62 2.58 12.55
N ILE A 360 5.12 1.37 12.84
CA ILE A 360 3.76 0.93 12.48
C ILE A 360 2.73 1.57 13.43
N LEU A 361 3.04 1.64 14.72
CA LEU A 361 2.20 2.32 15.70
C LEU A 361 2.06 3.82 15.37
N TRP A 362 3.18 4.48 15.02
CA TRP A 362 3.16 5.86 14.54
C TRP A 362 2.27 6.02 13.29
N ALA A 363 2.44 5.13 12.31
CA ALA A 363 1.66 5.15 11.08
C ALA A 363 0.16 4.97 11.35
N PHE A 364 -0.20 4.04 12.24
CA PHE A 364 -1.58 3.83 12.70
C PHE A 364 -2.17 5.10 13.33
N LEU A 365 -1.45 5.73 14.25
CA LEU A 365 -1.92 6.94 14.92
C LEU A 365 -2.03 8.12 13.96
N THR A 366 -0.99 8.39 13.16
CA THR A 366 -0.95 9.56 12.27
C THR A 366 -1.95 9.43 11.13
N TRP A 367 -1.96 8.29 10.45
CA TRP A 367 -2.92 8.03 9.37
C TRP A 367 -4.35 7.91 9.92
N GLY A 368 -4.50 7.17 11.02
CA GLY A 368 -5.79 6.95 11.65
C GLY A 368 -6.48 8.24 12.07
N THR A 369 -5.78 9.15 12.74
CA THR A 369 -6.34 10.46 13.14
C THR A 369 -6.66 11.32 11.92
N THR A 370 -5.74 11.45 10.98
CA THR A 370 -5.93 12.32 9.81
C THR A 370 -7.14 11.93 8.99
N ILE A 371 -7.28 10.65 8.64
CA ILE A 371 -8.42 10.22 7.82
C ILE A 371 -9.73 10.19 8.60
N THR A 372 -9.71 9.78 9.89
CA THR A 372 -10.90 9.79 10.74
C THR A 372 -11.48 11.19 10.84
N PHE A 373 -10.62 12.17 11.10
CA PHE A 373 -11.05 13.56 11.22
C PHE A 373 -11.52 14.12 9.89
N THR A 374 -10.91 13.72 8.77
CA THR A 374 -11.38 14.08 7.43
C THR A 374 -12.77 13.50 7.14
N ILE A 375 -13.04 12.25 7.54
CA ILE A 375 -14.38 11.65 7.38
C ILE A 375 -15.40 12.37 8.29
N ALA A 376 -15.01 12.79 9.49
CA ALA A 376 -15.88 13.52 10.43
C ALA A 376 -16.46 14.79 9.79
N PHE A 377 -15.73 15.49 8.91
CA PHE A 377 -16.29 16.62 8.16
C PHE A 377 -17.51 16.26 7.32
N SER A 378 -17.54 15.08 6.71
CA SER A 378 -18.69 14.64 5.91
C SER A 378 -19.95 14.45 6.75
N TYR A 379 -19.80 14.11 8.05
CA TYR A 379 -20.88 13.95 9.00
C TYR A 379 -21.38 15.29 9.54
N VAL A 380 -20.44 16.19 9.81
CA VAL A 380 -20.70 17.49 10.45
C VAL A 380 -21.20 18.53 9.44
N ASN A 381 -20.69 18.50 8.19
CA ASN A 381 -21.06 19.48 7.16
C ASN A 381 -22.57 19.46 6.84
N GLY A 382 -23.19 18.27 6.81
CA GLY A 382 -24.64 18.13 6.58
C GLY A 382 -25.48 18.88 7.61
N VAL A 383 -25.02 18.91 8.85
CA VAL A 383 -25.69 19.60 9.97
C VAL A 383 -25.37 21.10 9.94
N ILE A 384 -24.09 21.47 9.94
CA ILE A 384 -23.64 22.88 10.05
C ILE A 384 -24.15 23.76 8.92
N PHE A 385 -24.12 23.28 7.68
CA PHE A 385 -24.50 24.10 6.53
C PHE A 385 -26.00 24.12 6.25
N ASN A 386 -26.77 23.19 6.85
CA ASN A 386 -28.24 23.23 6.80
C ASN A 386 -28.83 24.29 7.75
N GLU A 387 -28.10 24.64 8.82
CA GLU A 387 -28.53 25.61 9.82
C GLU A 387 -28.15 27.06 9.49
N PRO A 388 -28.83 28.08 10.14
CA PRO A 388 -28.43 29.46 10.04
C PRO A 388 -26.96 29.69 10.53
N PRO A 389 -26.15 30.50 9.85
CA PRO A 389 -26.52 31.52 8.85
C PRO A 389 -26.54 31.03 7.40
N TYR A 390 -26.13 29.79 7.12
CA TYR A 390 -25.88 29.33 5.75
C TYR A 390 -27.17 28.89 5.05
N ASN A 391 -28.03 28.09 5.69
CA ASN A 391 -29.31 27.58 5.16
C ASN A 391 -29.15 26.95 3.75
N PHE A 392 -28.13 26.12 3.56
CA PHE A 392 -27.86 25.46 2.28
C PHE A 392 -28.80 24.31 2.02
N THR A 393 -29.23 24.16 0.78
CA THR A 393 -29.93 22.95 0.32
C THR A 393 -28.96 21.77 0.24
N THR A 394 -29.50 20.55 0.25
CA THR A 394 -28.69 19.31 0.17
C THR A 394 -27.71 19.30 -1.00
N SER A 395 -28.13 19.77 -2.20
CA SER A 395 -27.23 19.87 -3.35
C SER A 395 -26.12 20.92 -3.14
N GLN A 396 -26.40 22.04 -2.48
CA GLN A 396 -25.37 23.03 -2.14
C GLN A 396 -24.37 22.50 -1.13
N ILE A 397 -24.83 21.74 -0.12
CA ILE A 397 -23.95 21.04 0.83
C ILE A 397 -23.06 20.01 0.08
N GLY A 398 -23.62 19.31 -0.89
CA GLY A 398 -22.83 18.45 -1.78
C GLY A 398 -21.70 19.19 -2.50
N LEU A 399 -21.99 20.40 -3.05
CA LEU A 399 -21.01 21.22 -3.79
C LEU A 399 -19.84 21.71 -2.92
N ILE A 400 -19.99 21.79 -1.61
CA ILE A 400 -18.89 22.11 -0.69
C ILE A 400 -17.71 21.14 -0.88
N ASN A 401 -17.99 19.88 -1.25
CA ASN A 401 -16.98 18.85 -1.47
C ASN A 401 -16.15 19.05 -2.76
N ILE A 402 -16.43 20.07 -3.58
CA ILE A 402 -15.58 20.43 -4.72
C ILE A 402 -14.20 20.92 -4.22
N SER A 403 -14.15 21.71 -3.14
CA SER A 403 -12.88 22.18 -2.58
C SER A 403 -11.98 21.02 -2.13
N PRO A 404 -12.43 20.08 -1.28
CA PRO A 404 -11.64 18.88 -0.95
C PRO A 404 -11.30 18.03 -2.17
N LEU A 405 -12.19 17.87 -3.16
CA LEU A 405 -11.90 17.11 -4.37
C LEU A 405 -10.73 17.72 -5.16
N VAL A 406 -10.78 19.02 -5.44
CA VAL A 406 -9.75 19.71 -6.22
C VAL A 406 -8.43 19.72 -5.47
N LEU A 407 -8.45 20.09 -4.17
CA LEU A 407 -7.24 20.21 -3.38
C LEU A 407 -6.60 18.86 -3.08
N SER A 408 -7.37 17.78 -2.87
CA SER A 408 -6.81 16.43 -2.70
C SER A 408 -6.16 15.92 -3.99
N VAL A 409 -6.83 16.07 -5.15
CA VAL A 409 -6.28 15.65 -6.45
C VAL A 409 -4.98 16.39 -6.77
N VAL A 410 -4.96 17.71 -6.60
CA VAL A 410 -3.75 18.53 -6.84
C VAL A 410 -2.64 18.11 -5.88
N SER A 411 -2.96 17.91 -4.60
CA SER A 411 -1.98 17.50 -3.59
C SER A 411 -1.44 16.10 -3.84
N GLU A 412 -2.25 15.13 -4.28
CA GLU A 412 -1.79 13.79 -4.64
C GLU A 412 -0.83 13.82 -5.83
N ILE A 413 -1.12 14.61 -6.86
CA ILE A 413 -0.24 14.76 -8.03
C ILE A 413 1.11 15.39 -7.64
N ILE A 414 1.12 16.30 -6.65
CA ILE A 414 2.33 17.01 -6.20
C ILE A 414 3.12 16.17 -5.17
N SER A 415 2.44 15.47 -4.26
CA SER A 415 3.06 14.81 -3.10
C SER A 415 4.08 13.75 -3.49
N GLY A 416 3.79 12.89 -4.48
CA GLY A 416 4.69 11.86 -4.95
C GLY A 416 6.01 12.41 -5.48
N PRO A 417 6.01 13.23 -6.55
CA PRO A 417 7.23 13.84 -7.09
C PRO A 417 8.00 14.70 -6.09
N LEU A 418 7.30 15.39 -5.18
CA LEU A 418 7.93 16.17 -4.12
C LEU A 418 8.64 15.26 -3.12
N CYS A 419 8.02 14.16 -2.70
CA CYS A 419 8.61 13.15 -1.82
C CYS A 419 9.90 12.58 -2.43
N ASP A 420 9.84 12.18 -3.70
CA ASP A 420 11.00 11.60 -4.40
C ASP A 420 12.16 12.60 -4.53
N LYS A 421 11.88 13.88 -4.82
CA LYS A 421 12.90 14.94 -4.86
C LYS A 421 13.54 15.16 -3.49
N ILE A 422 12.75 15.18 -2.40
CA ILE A 422 13.25 15.30 -1.02
C ILE A 422 14.14 14.10 -0.69
N CYS A 423 13.69 12.88 -0.96
CA CYS A 423 14.45 11.66 -0.74
C CYS A 423 15.78 11.66 -1.50
N LEU A 424 15.76 12.04 -2.78
CA LEU A 424 16.96 12.13 -3.60
C LEU A 424 17.96 13.18 -3.07
N TYR A 425 17.46 14.36 -2.68
CA TYR A 425 18.28 15.41 -2.10
C TYR A 425 18.95 14.97 -0.79
N LEU A 426 18.18 14.36 0.12
CA LEU A 426 18.69 13.87 1.40
C LEU A 426 19.66 12.71 1.23
N THR A 427 19.41 11.79 0.28
CA THR A 427 20.31 10.68 -0.05
C THR A 427 21.65 11.21 -0.56
N LYS A 428 21.67 12.22 -1.45
CA LYS A 428 22.90 12.86 -1.91
C LYS A 428 23.67 13.50 -0.76
N ARG A 429 22.97 14.12 0.19
CA ARG A 429 23.57 14.74 1.39
C ARG A 429 24.08 13.71 2.41
N ASN A 430 23.50 12.51 2.40
CA ASN A 430 23.89 11.38 3.26
C ASN A 430 24.87 10.43 2.57
N ASN A 431 25.85 10.94 1.84
CA ASN A 431 26.89 10.16 1.14
C ASN A 431 26.34 9.05 0.22
N GLY A 432 25.18 9.23 -0.37
CA GLY A 432 24.54 8.25 -1.24
C GLY A 432 23.72 7.16 -0.54
N TYR A 433 23.68 7.13 0.80
CA TYR A 433 22.88 6.15 1.54
C TYR A 433 21.44 6.60 1.69
N TYR A 434 20.50 5.81 1.16
CA TYR A 434 19.07 6.02 1.32
C TYR A 434 18.57 5.48 2.66
N GLU A 435 17.74 6.26 3.35
CA GLU A 435 17.04 5.84 4.56
C GLU A 435 15.53 6.07 4.39
N PRO A 436 14.66 5.10 4.75
CA PRO A 436 13.21 5.25 4.64
C PRO A 436 12.65 6.47 5.40
N GLU A 437 13.34 6.89 6.45
CA GLU A 437 13.01 8.06 7.26
C GLU A 437 13.02 9.38 6.47
N PHE A 438 13.69 9.43 5.31
CA PHE A 438 13.71 10.64 4.47
C PHE A 438 12.31 11.00 3.92
N ARG A 439 11.44 10.00 3.75
CA ARG A 439 10.04 10.25 3.37
C ARG A 439 9.25 11.02 4.42
N LEU A 440 9.63 10.90 5.70
CA LEU A 440 8.93 11.54 6.82
C LEU A 440 9.01 13.07 6.76
N VAL A 441 9.99 13.64 6.06
CA VAL A 441 10.12 15.11 5.89
C VAL A 441 8.91 15.70 5.16
N LEU A 442 8.27 14.93 4.28
CA LEU A 442 7.06 15.38 3.58
C LEU A 442 5.91 15.69 4.55
N MET A 443 5.91 15.07 5.74
CA MET A 443 4.89 15.31 6.78
C MET A 443 4.81 16.78 7.21
N VAL A 444 5.90 17.56 7.08
CA VAL A 444 5.92 19.00 7.43
C VAL A 444 4.88 19.76 6.60
N VAL A 445 4.75 19.45 5.30
CA VAL A 445 3.75 20.10 4.43
C VAL A 445 2.34 19.70 4.86
N GLY A 446 2.10 18.39 5.08
CA GLY A 446 0.82 17.89 5.59
C GLY A 446 0.44 18.52 6.94
N PHE A 447 1.41 18.66 7.85
CA PHE A 447 1.21 19.29 9.16
C PHE A 447 0.72 20.73 9.05
N VAL A 448 1.38 21.57 8.25
CA VAL A 448 1.01 23.00 8.11
C VAL A 448 -0.40 23.12 7.51
N LEU A 449 -0.70 22.36 6.46
CA LEU A 449 -2.02 22.37 5.82
C LEU A 449 -3.12 21.87 6.76
N GLY A 450 -2.84 20.79 7.51
CA GLY A 450 -3.81 20.22 8.45
C GLY A 450 -4.12 21.15 9.62
N VAL A 451 -3.08 21.74 10.23
CA VAL A 451 -3.27 22.72 11.31
C VAL A 451 -4.10 23.91 10.83
N ALA A 452 -3.74 24.49 9.69
CA ALA A 452 -4.50 25.60 9.09
C ALA A 452 -5.95 25.18 8.77
N GLY A 453 -6.17 23.95 8.30
CA GLY A 453 -7.48 23.42 7.97
C GLY A 453 -8.36 23.21 9.19
N PHE A 454 -7.89 22.45 10.21
CA PHE A 454 -8.71 22.13 11.41
C PHE A 454 -9.06 23.36 12.23
N TYR A 455 -8.07 24.17 12.60
CA TYR A 455 -8.32 25.38 13.39
C TYR A 455 -9.06 26.43 12.58
N GLY A 456 -8.72 26.58 11.29
CA GLY A 456 -9.40 27.50 10.39
C GLY A 456 -10.88 27.19 10.21
N PHE A 457 -11.24 25.88 10.07
CA PHE A 457 -12.63 25.48 9.96
C PHE A 457 -13.41 25.78 11.24
N GLY A 458 -12.91 25.36 12.40
CA GLY A 458 -13.53 25.65 13.69
C GLY A 458 -13.76 27.15 13.92
N ALA A 459 -12.75 27.98 13.61
CA ALA A 459 -12.84 29.42 13.77
C ALA A 459 -13.85 30.04 12.77
N THR A 460 -13.77 29.69 11.48
CA THR A 460 -14.62 30.28 10.44
C THR A 460 -16.09 29.98 10.64
N VAL A 461 -16.43 28.75 11.09
CA VAL A 461 -17.83 28.38 11.42
C VAL A 461 -18.28 29.09 12.69
N HIS A 462 -17.46 29.12 13.74
CA HIS A 462 -17.83 29.77 15.02
C HIS A 462 -18.12 31.26 14.86
N TYR A 463 -17.25 31.97 14.13
CA TYR A 463 -17.44 33.40 13.87
C TYR A 463 -18.47 33.68 12.74
N LYS A 464 -19.15 32.65 12.24
CA LYS A 464 -20.19 32.78 11.19
C LYS A 464 -19.71 33.58 9.99
N THR A 465 -18.47 33.31 9.55
CA THR A 465 -17.87 33.98 8.40
C THR A 465 -18.57 33.58 7.10
N HIS A 466 -18.24 34.26 6.00
CA HIS A 466 -18.76 33.86 4.68
C HIS A 466 -18.43 32.37 4.41
N TRP A 467 -19.35 31.66 3.75
CA TRP A 467 -19.26 30.19 3.49
C TRP A 467 -17.96 29.74 2.82
N THR A 468 -17.28 30.61 2.07
CA THR A 468 -15.98 30.29 1.43
C THR A 468 -14.88 29.98 2.44
N GLY A 469 -14.92 30.56 3.64
CA GLY A 469 -13.94 30.30 4.70
C GLY A 469 -13.91 28.83 5.12
N PRO A 470 -15.02 28.27 5.64
CA PRO A 470 -15.10 26.86 5.98
C PRO A 470 -14.80 25.93 4.80
N VAL A 471 -15.26 26.25 3.59
CA VAL A 471 -15.07 25.43 2.39
C VAL A 471 -13.58 25.34 1.99
N ILE A 472 -12.83 26.44 2.04
CA ILE A 472 -11.40 26.42 1.75
C ILE A 472 -10.65 25.64 2.83
N THR A 473 -10.95 25.86 4.11
CA THR A 473 -10.26 25.19 5.21
C THR A 473 -10.54 23.67 5.23
N TYR A 474 -11.74 23.24 4.86
CA TYR A 474 -12.05 21.82 4.63
C TYR A 474 -11.20 21.23 3.50
N GLY A 475 -11.02 21.95 2.41
CA GLY A 475 -10.12 21.55 1.32
C GLY A 475 -8.67 21.42 1.78
N LEU A 476 -8.17 22.31 2.67
CA LEU A 476 -6.81 22.22 3.22
C LEU A 476 -6.60 20.93 4.06
N VAL A 477 -7.62 20.49 4.82
CA VAL A 477 -7.55 19.22 5.55
C VAL A 477 -7.40 18.04 4.58
N ASN A 478 -8.15 18.03 3.48
CA ASN A 478 -8.04 16.98 2.46
C ASN A 478 -6.70 17.03 1.72
N ALA A 479 -6.14 18.22 1.48
CA ALA A 479 -4.79 18.38 0.97
C ALA A 479 -3.75 17.78 1.94
N SER A 480 -3.89 18.06 3.25
CA SER A 480 -3.06 17.46 4.29
C SER A 480 -3.12 15.93 4.27
N LEU A 481 -4.33 15.35 4.11
CA LEU A 481 -4.52 13.90 4.01
C LEU A 481 -3.70 13.30 2.87
N ALA A 482 -3.65 13.93 1.69
CA ALA A 482 -2.88 13.45 0.54
C ALA A 482 -1.36 13.43 0.83
N PHE A 483 -0.82 14.45 1.48
CA PHE A 483 0.60 14.46 1.88
C PHE A 483 0.89 13.43 2.97
N CYS A 484 -0.01 13.27 3.95
CA CYS A 484 0.14 12.27 5.00
C CYS A 484 0.10 10.84 4.44
N SER A 485 -0.81 10.53 3.50
CA SER A 485 -0.92 9.21 2.86
C SER A 485 0.37 8.83 2.15
N THR A 486 0.90 9.72 1.31
CA THR A 486 2.16 9.51 0.59
C THR A 486 3.34 9.27 1.54
N CYS A 487 3.41 10.05 2.64
CA CYS A 487 4.43 9.92 3.66
C CYS A 487 4.35 8.56 4.38
N VAL A 488 3.17 8.24 4.94
CA VAL A 488 2.95 7.05 5.78
C VAL A 488 3.10 5.77 4.98
N PHE A 489 2.41 5.65 3.84
CA PHE A 489 2.46 4.44 3.03
C PHE A 489 3.82 4.24 2.37
N GLY A 490 4.46 5.33 1.90
CA GLY A 490 5.81 5.26 1.38
C GLY A 490 6.82 4.78 2.42
N TYR A 491 6.74 5.29 3.66
CA TYR A 491 7.60 4.84 4.75
C TYR A 491 7.39 3.35 5.09
N ILE A 492 6.13 2.87 5.16
CA ILE A 492 5.82 1.47 5.47
C ILE A 492 6.39 0.54 4.40
N ILE A 493 6.20 0.86 3.12
CA ILE A 493 6.68 0.05 2.00
C ILE A 493 8.20 -0.10 2.05
N ASP A 494 8.92 1.00 2.31
CA ASP A 494 10.39 0.99 2.31
C ASP A 494 10.98 0.41 3.60
N ALA A 495 10.34 0.68 4.76
CA ALA A 495 10.86 0.24 6.05
C ALA A 495 10.52 -1.22 6.40
N TYR A 496 9.39 -1.75 5.89
CA TYR A 496 8.84 -3.05 6.26
C TYR A 496 8.44 -3.89 5.05
N THR A 497 9.29 -3.93 4.01
CA THR A 497 9.05 -4.63 2.72
C THR A 497 8.55 -6.07 2.87
N ALA A 498 9.12 -6.84 3.81
CA ALA A 498 8.74 -8.24 4.02
C ALA A 498 7.41 -8.43 4.77
N LEU A 499 6.94 -7.38 5.47
CA LEU A 499 5.74 -7.39 6.32
C LEU A 499 4.68 -6.39 5.82
N GLY A 500 4.81 -5.94 4.59
CA GLY A 500 3.99 -4.84 4.05
C GLY A 500 2.49 -5.11 4.10
N GLU A 501 2.07 -6.33 3.77
CA GLU A 501 0.65 -6.71 3.78
C GLU A 501 0.05 -6.64 5.18
N GLU A 502 0.71 -7.26 6.16
CA GLU A 502 0.28 -7.27 7.55
C GLU A 502 0.37 -5.86 8.18
N ALA A 503 1.37 -5.05 7.77
CA ALA A 503 1.51 -3.67 8.21
C ALA A 503 0.37 -2.79 7.69
N PHE A 504 -0.07 -2.97 6.45
CA PHE A 504 -1.23 -2.25 5.93
C PHE A 504 -2.53 -2.62 6.67
N VAL A 505 -2.72 -3.89 7.03
CA VAL A 505 -3.86 -4.31 7.86
C VAL A 505 -3.78 -3.66 9.24
N ALA A 506 -2.60 -3.65 9.88
CA ALA A 506 -2.40 -3.01 11.17
C ALA A 506 -2.74 -1.52 11.12
N VAL A 507 -2.28 -0.78 10.11
CA VAL A 507 -2.56 0.65 9.97
C VAL A 507 -4.05 0.91 9.67
N ASN A 508 -4.69 0.08 8.84
CA ASN A 508 -6.11 0.25 8.51
C ASN A 508 -7.07 -0.29 9.61
N SER A 509 -6.57 -0.99 10.64
CA SER A 509 -7.36 -1.26 11.85
C SER A 509 -7.80 0.02 12.59
N ARG A 510 -7.30 1.20 12.14
CA ARG A 510 -7.80 2.53 12.52
C ARG A 510 -9.33 2.68 12.41
N ASN A 511 -9.99 1.84 11.61
CA ASN A 511 -11.45 1.88 11.48
C ASN A 511 -12.17 1.67 12.82
N PHE A 512 -11.57 0.96 13.78
CA PHE A 512 -12.08 0.87 15.14
C PHE A 512 -12.00 2.21 15.89
N LEU A 513 -10.89 2.95 15.72
CA LEU A 513 -10.74 4.30 16.27
C LEU A 513 -11.73 5.26 15.60
N SER A 514 -11.86 5.16 14.26
CA SER A 514 -12.78 5.97 13.48
C SER A 514 -14.23 5.76 13.93
N PHE A 515 -14.65 4.52 14.14
CA PHE A 515 -15.99 4.21 14.65
C PHE A 515 -16.28 4.96 15.94
N GLY A 516 -15.36 4.89 16.94
CA GLY A 516 -15.59 5.53 18.24
C GLY A 516 -15.77 7.04 18.14
N ILE A 517 -14.96 7.72 17.31
CA ILE A 517 -15.04 9.17 17.13
C ILE A 517 -16.30 9.57 16.34
N LEU A 518 -16.56 8.88 15.22
CA LEU A 518 -17.69 9.21 14.35
C LEU A 518 -19.04 8.91 15.00
N TYR A 519 -19.08 7.97 15.94
CA TYR A 519 -20.30 7.62 16.68
C TYR A 519 -20.79 8.76 17.55
N VAL A 520 -19.88 9.52 18.17
CA VAL A 520 -20.21 10.60 19.11
C VAL A 520 -20.07 11.99 18.51
N ILE A 521 -19.59 12.14 17.27
CA ILE A 521 -19.16 13.44 16.73
C ILE A 521 -20.27 14.49 16.66
N ASN A 522 -21.50 14.10 16.27
CA ASN A 522 -22.62 15.03 16.16
C ASN A 522 -23.17 15.40 17.53
N GLU A 523 -23.30 14.44 18.46
CA GLU A 523 -23.68 14.70 19.84
C GLU A 523 -22.68 15.64 20.53
N TRP A 524 -21.38 15.39 20.35
CA TRP A 524 -20.32 16.25 20.85
C TRP A 524 -20.35 17.66 20.23
N LEU A 525 -20.74 17.76 18.95
CA LEU A 525 -20.90 19.06 18.29
C LEU A 525 -22.07 19.87 18.85
N GLU A 526 -23.18 19.22 19.18
CA GLU A 526 -24.36 19.85 19.80
C GLU A 526 -24.05 20.35 21.22
N GLU A 527 -23.32 19.56 22.03
CA GLU A 527 -23.02 19.89 23.42
C GLU A 527 -21.94 21.00 23.55
N ASP A 528 -20.84 20.88 22.83
CA ASP A 528 -19.64 21.69 23.03
C ASP A 528 -19.45 22.79 21.97
N GLY A 529 -20.17 22.72 20.87
CA GLY A 529 -20.08 23.65 19.74
C GLY A 529 -18.87 23.41 18.84
N THR A 530 -18.95 23.95 17.63
CA THR A 530 -18.00 23.69 16.54
C THR A 530 -16.55 24.06 16.88
N LEU A 531 -16.32 25.22 17.52
CA LEU A 531 -14.97 25.69 17.82
C LEU A 531 -14.22 24.71 18.73
N LYS A 532 -14.85 24.27 19.82
CA LYS A 532 -14.22 23.40 20.82
C LYS A 532 -13.89 22.03 20.21
N VAL A 533 -14.83 21.45 19.47
CA VAL A 533 -14.66 20.17 18.79
C VAL A 533 -13.46 20.23 17.83
N PHE A 534 -13.41 21.22 16.94
CA PHE A 534 -12.32 21.31 15.94
C PHE A 534 -10.97 21.73 16.55
N VAL A 535 -10.96 22.47 17.67
CA VAL A 535 -9.72 22.72 18.44
C VAL A 535 -9.18 21.44 19.05
N VAL A 536 -10.03 20.57 19.59
CA VAL A 536 -9.58 19.26 20.13
C VAL A 536 -9.09 18.35 19.02
N LEU A 537 -9.83 18.23 17.89
CA LEU A 537 -9.40 17.44 16.74
C LEU A 537 -8.06 17.97 16.18
N GLY A 538 -7.93 19.28 16.03
CA GLY A 538 -6.68 19.91 15.59
C GLY A 538 -5.51 19.67 16.53
N SER A 539 -5.75 19.70 17.85
CA SER A 539 -4.72 19.44 18.86
C SER A 539 -4.28 17.96 18.85
N LEU A 540 -5.21 17.02 18.69
CA LEU A 540 -4.88 15.61 18.51
C LEU A 540 -4.11 15.37 17.21
N PHE A 541 -4.47 16.05 16.12
CA PHE A 541 -3.74 16.01 14.86
C PHE A 541 -2.29 16.54 15.04
N ILE A 542 -2.10 17.66 15.76
CA ILE A 542 -0.77 18.18 16.08
C ILE A 542 0.02 17.15 16.86
N PHE A 543 -0.56 16.59 17.92
CA PHE A 543 0.11 15.60 18.77
C PHE A 543 0.60 14.38 17.96
N THR A 544 -0.29 13.77 17.16
CA THR A 544 0.06 12.58 16.36
C THR A 544 1.08 12.90 15.27
N SER A 545 0.97 14.08 14.65
CA SER A 545 1.92 14.53 13.64
C SER A 545 3.31 14.80 14.24
N LEU A 546 3.40 15.33 15.45
CA LEU A 546 4.68 15.55 16.15
C LEU A 546 5.38 14.25 16.51
N LEU A 547 4.66 13.12 16.64
CA LEU A 547 5.28 11.80 16.81
C LEU A 547 6.15 11.40 15.61
N THR A 548 6.05 12.08 14.49
CA THR A 548 6.95 11.90 13.34
C THR A 548 8.40 12.24 13.69
N ILE A 549 8.63 13.23 14.58
CA ILE A 549 9.97 13.67 14.96
C ILE A 549 10.78 12.55 15.65
N PRO A 550 10.28 11.88 16.72
CA PRO A 550 11.00 10.75 17.29
C PRO A 550 11.20 9.58 16.34
N ILE A 551 10.26 9.31 15.43
CA ILE A 551 10.44 8.26 14.41
C ILE A 551 11.52 8.67 13.40
N TRP A 552 11.58 9.92 12.99
CA TRP A 552 12.63 10.42 12.09
C TRP A 552 14.03 10.30 12.72
N ILE A 553 14.18 10.57 14.05
CA ILE A 553 15.46 10.53 14.73
C ILE A 553 15.85 9.09 15.11
N PHE A 554 14.92 8.31 15.65
CA PHE A 554 15.18 7.00 16.25
C PHE A 554 14.71 5.81 15.43
N GLY A 555 13.99 5.98 14.32
CA GLY A 555 13.36 4.92 13.54
C GLY A 555 14.34 3.82 13.14
N LYS A 556 15.49 4.17 12.60
CA LYS A 556 16.57 3.22 12.25
C LYS A 556 17.05 2.39 13.46
N ARG A 557 17.26 3.05 14.62
CA ARG A 557 17.70 2.36 15.84
C ARG A 557 16.62 1.43 16.39
N CYS A 558 15.37 1.83 16.32
CA CYS A 558 14.23 1.02 16.76
C CYS A 558 14.07 -0.22 15.90
N ARG A 559 14.14 -0.11 14.56
CA ARG A 559 14.10 -1.26 13.64
C ARG A 559 15.24 -2.24 13.96
N GLY A 560 16.48 -1.75 14.08
CA GLY A 560 17.63 -2.60 14.39
C GLY A 560 17.56 -3.29 15.77
N ARG A 561 16.84 -2.74 16.74
CA ARG A 561 16.59 -3.40 18.04
C ARG A 561 15.53 -4.51 17.90
N ILE A 562 14.47 -4.24 17.18
CA ILE A 562 13.36 -5.19 16.98
C ILE A 562 13.80 -6.39 16.16
N ASP A 563 14.63 -6.19 15.13
CA ASP A 563 15.20 -7.26 14.30
C ASP A 563 16.06 -8.26 15.11
N LYS A 564 16.56 -7.85 16.28
CA LYS A 564 17.28 -8.73 17.22
C LYS A 564 16.37 -9.61 18.08
N ILE A 565 15.06 -9.36 18.09
CA ILE A 565 14.10 -10.15 18.88
C ILE A 565 13.78 -11.43 18.10
N VAL A 566 14.49 -12.50 18.42
CA VAL A 566 14.42 -13.79 17.72
C VAL A 566 13.00 -14.37 17.72
N TRP A 567 12.28 -14.30 18.84
CA TRP A 567 10.90 -14.76 18.93
C TRP A 567 9.98 -14.07 17.90
N LEU A 568 10.07 -12.75 17.82
CA LEU A 568 9.24 -11.93 16.94
C LEU A 568 9.54 -12.26 15.46
N LYS A 569 10.84 -12.39 15.13
CA LYS A 569 11.29 -12.77 13.79
C LYS A 569 10.78 -14.16 13.38
N ASN A 570 10.88 -15.15 14.29
CA ASN A 570 10.38 -16.50 14.03
C ASN A 570 8.86 -16.53 13.88
N TYR A 571 8.12 -15.78 14.71
CA TYR A 571 6.66 -15.70 14.61
C TYR A 571 6.19 -15.11 13.26
N MET A 572 6.91 -14.12 12.75
CA MET A 572 6.59 -13.48 11.46
C MET A 572 7.08 -14.26 10.24
N ARG A 573 8.14 -15.09 10.39
CA ARG A 573 8.78 -15.83 9.29
C ARG A 573 8.04 -17.09 8.87
N ASP A 574 7.28 -17.71 9.76
CA ASP A 574 6.55 -18.97 9.48
C ASP A 574 5.31 -18.75 8.60
N SER A 575 5.49 -18.26 7.41
CA SER A 575 4.39 -18.11 6.45
C SER A 575 4.78 -18.63 5.08
#